data_d6857c91c5abf5bbd6ec25d758f5f5d5
#
_entry.id   d6857c91c5abf5bbd6ec25d758f5f5d5
#
_cell.length_a   1.000
_cell.length_b   1.000
_cell.length_c   1.000
_cell.angle_alpha   90.00
_cell.angle_beta   90.00
_cell.angle_gamma   90.00
#
_symmetry.space_group_name_H-M   'P 1'
#
loop_
_entity.id
_entity.type
_entity.pdbx_description
1 polymer ?
#
loop_
_entity_poly.entity_id
_entity_poly.type
_entity_poly.pdbx_seq_one_letter_code
_entity_poly.pdbx_strand_id
1 'polypeptide(L)'
;MKKRMLALAAMSLALALALAGCGGDSKAAQEATEIEEAMAVDGLAIPVAELTAEPSFIDWEQDGIAMQLLALVNDDGEVQLAYNTCQSCAGSPYAYFEYANGMLICQNCGNRFGLDSVGRVAGGCNPKPVSDYSEDGDAIVIPTSELASVAPAFKTWKKF
;
A
#
# COMPACT_ATOMS: atom_id res chain seq x y z
N MET A 1 -36.96 41.48 48.61
CA MET A 1 -35.97 41.63 49.71
C MET A 1 -34.58 41.36 49.05
N LYS A 2 -33.79 42.44 48.85
CA LYS A 2 -32.57 42.77 49.60
C LYS A 2 -31.57 41.60 49.60
N LYS A 3 -30.33 41.68 49.18
CA LYS A 3 -29.26 42.72 49.11
C LYS A 3 -28.13 42.13 48.24
N ARG A 4 -27.47 42.83 47.33
CA ARG A 4 -26.20 43.58 47.49
C ARG A 4 -25.02 42.66 47.94
N MET A 5 -23.87 42.63 47.36
CA MET A 5 -22.79 43.56 46.98
C MET A 5 -21.59 42.72 46.55
N LEU A 6 -20.83 43.09 45.72
CA LEU A 6 -19.71 43.96 45.41
C LEU A 6 -18.46 43.12 45.08
N ALA A 7 -18.02 43.23 43.87
CA ALA A 7 -16.76 43.71 43.35
C ALA A 7 -15.48 43.36 44.10
N LEU A 8 -14.53 42.84 43.34
CA LEU A 8 -13.17 43.38 43.34
C LEU A 8 -12.39 42.87 42.10
N ALA A 9 -11.90 43.83 41.36
CA ALA A 9 -10.99 43.69 40.25
C ALA A 9 -9.58 43.37 40.77
N ALA A 10 -8.86 42.52 40.08
CA ALA A 10 -7.40 42.51 40.13
C ALA A 10 -6.86 42.38 38.71
N MET A 11 -6.36 43.47 38.26
CA MET A 11 -5.50 43.64 37.08
C MET A 11 -4.17 42.92 37.34
N SER A 12 -3.74 42.08 36.43
CA SER A 12 -2.35 41.65 36.34
C SER A 12 -1.98 41.51 34.85
N LEU A 13 -1.46 42.53 34.40
CA LEU A 13 -0.32 42.92 33.59
C LEU A 13 0.29 41.81 32.73
N ALA A 14 0.20 42.11 31.44
CA ALA A 14 0.84 41.44 30.32
C ALA A 14 2.36 41.25 30.52
N LEU A 15 2.85 40.10 30.07
CA LEU A 15 4.20 39.98 29.57
C LEU A 15 4.15 39.33 28.20
N ALA A 16 4.11 40.16 27.18
CA ALA A 16 4.34 39.75 25.79
C ALA A 16 5.85 39.44 25.64
N LEU A 17 6.20 38.16 25.55
CA LEU A 17 7.46 37.75 24.92
C LEU A 17 7.18 37.41 23.45
N ALA A 18 7.52 38.37 22.60
CA ALA A 18 7.72 38.09 21.18
C ALA A 18 8.97 37.21 21.02
N LEU A 19 8.80 35.97 20.72
CA LEU A 19 9.83 35.11 20.12
C LEU A 19 9.54 35.06 18.62
N ALA A 20 10.23 35.89 17.87
CA ALA A 20 10.47 35.67 16.46
C ALA A 20 11.36 34.43 16.35
N GLY A 21 10.84 33.35 15.77
CA GLY A 21 11.57 32.10 15.55
C GLY A 21 11.03 31.40 14.32
N CYS A 22 11.73 31.55 13.22
CA CYS A 22 11.88 30.69 12.05
C CYS A 22 10.64 29.94 11.54
N GLY A 23 10.09 30.39 10.42
CA GLY A 23 9.31 29.59 9.50
C GLY A 23 10.16 28.42 8.98
N GLY A 24 9.69 27.22 9.17
CA GLY A 24 10.37 26.01 8.69
C GLY A 24 9.63 24.68 8.84
N ASP A 25 8.48 24.63 9.51
CA ASP A 25 7.92 23.30 9.86
C ASP A 25 6.49 22.99 9.37
N SER A 26 5.89 23.86 8.57
CA SER A 26 4.51 23.61 8.11
C SER A 26 4.42 22.51 7.04
N LYS A 27 5.47 22.30 6.25
CA LYS A 27 5.47 21.31 5.16
C LYS A 27 5.74 19.92 5.69
N ALA A 28 6.68 19.77 6.64
CA ALA A 28 6.97 18.49 7.28
C ALA A 28 5.80 17.99 8.15
N ALA A 29 5.03 18.87 8.77
CA ALA A 29 3.86 18.50 9.54
C ALA A 29 2.68 18.07 8.64
N GLN A 30 2.54 18.64 7.45
CA GLN A 30 1.53 18.23 6.47
C GLN A 30 1.89 16.89 5.84
N GLU A 31 3.13 16.67 5.44
CA GLU A 31 3.59 15.34 4.95
C GLU A 31 3.43 14.24 5.99
N ALA A 32 3.71 14.52 7.27
CA ALA A 32 3.53 13.54 8.35
C ALA A 32 2.05 13.22 8.59
N THR A 33 1.14 14.18 8.40
CA THR A 33 -0.32 13.97 8.57
C THR A 33 -0.90 13.19 7.38
N GLU A 34 -0.42 13.40 6.16
CA GLU A 34 -0.82 12.63 4.98
C GLU A 34 -0.36 11.15 5.08
N ILE A 35 0.83 10.91 5.66
CA ILE A 35 1.32 9.55 5.90
C ILE A 35 0.50 8.84 7.00
N GLU A 36 0.05 9.56 8.04
CA GLU A 36 -0.80 8.99 9.10
C GLU A 36 -2.23 8.69 8.61
N GLU A 37 -2.80 9.50 7.72
CA GLU A 37 -4.11 9.23 7.12
C GLU A 37 -4.06 8.03 6.16
N ALA A 38 -2.98 7.84 5.41
CA ALA A 38 -2.77 6.66 4.58
C ALA A 38 -2.63 5.36 5.42
N MET A 39 -2.27 5.44 6.70
CA MET A 39 -2.19 4.31 7.62
C MET A 39 -3.54 3.92 8.27
N ALA A 40 -4.61 4.65 8.01
CA ALA A 40 -5.96 4.35 8.51
C ALA A 40 -6.77 3.40 7.60
N VAL A 41 -6.18 2.97 6.48
CA VAL A 41 -6.82 2.03 5.57
C VAL A 41 -6.68 0.61 6.12
N ASP A 42 -7.79 -0.10 6.27
CA ASP A 42 -7.78 -1.52 6.65
C ASP A 42 -7.30 -2.38 5.45
N GLY A 43 -5.99 -2.41 5.24
CA GLY A 43 -5.37 -3.14 4.15
C GLY A 43 -4.12 -2.49 3.58
N LEU A 44 -3.75 -2.88 2.36
CA LEU A 44 -2.63 -2.33 1.61
C LEU A 44 -3.11 -1.23 0.66
N ALA A 45 -2.62 -0.02 0.85
CA ALA A 45 -2.82 1.08 -0.10
C ALA A 45 -1.60 1.20 -1.04
N ILE A 46 -1.85 1.26 -2.34
CA ILE A 46 -0.83 1.39 -3.39
C ILE A 46 -1.07 2.69 -4.13
N PRO A 47 -0.20 3.71 -4.00
CA PRO A 47 -0.33 4.96 -4.74
C PRO A 47 -0.19 4.73 -6.24
N VAL A 48 -1.22 5.09 -7.03
CA VAL A 48 -1.22 4.90 -8.49
C VAL A 48 -0.12 5.72 -9.17
N ALA A 49 0.20 6.89 -8.61
CA ALA A 49 1.24 7.77 -9.15
C ALA A 49 2.66 7.17 -9.10
N GLU A 50 2.88 6.14 -8.28
CA GLU A 50 4.17 5.43 -8.18
C GLU A 50 4.28 4.25 -9.16
N LEU A 51 3.18 3.89 -9.83
CA LEU A 51 3.14 2.77 -10.77
C LEU A 51 3.61 3.22 -12.15
N THR A 52 4.31 2.32 -12.83
CA THR A 52 4.81 2.49 -14.20
C THR A 52 4.41 1.30 -15.07
N ALA A 53 4.80 1.33 -16.34
CA ALA A 53 4.62 0.17 -17.23
C ALA A 53 5.53 -1.02 -16.88
N GLU A 54 6.58 -0.81 -16.08
CA GLU A 54 7.34 -1.91 -15.49
C GLU A 54 6.70 -2.35 -14.18
N PRO A 55 6.71 -3.66 -13.85
CA PRO A 55 6.07 -4.16 -12.64
C PRO A 55 6.80 -3.71 -11.38
N SER A 56 6.06 -3.08 -10.48
CA SER A 56 6.46 -2.83 -9.11
C SER A 56 6.19 -4.08 -8.28
N PHE A 57 7.18 -4.52 -7.49
CA PHE A 57 7.07 -5.63 -6.56
C PHE A 57 6.87 -5.08 -5.15
N ILE A 58 5.70 -5.29 -4.57
CA ILE A 58 5.28 -4.70 -3.31
C ILE A 58 5.25 -5.78 -2.24
N ASP A 59 6.14 -5.65 -1.27
CA ASP A 59 6.23 -6.59 -0.15
C ASP A 59 5.14 -6.31 0.88
N TRP A 60 4.57 -7.37 1.44
CA TRP A 60 3.56 -7.33 2.49
C TRP A 60 3.76 -8.48 3.46
N GLU A 61 3.33 -8.30 4.69
CA GLU A 61 3.25 -9.35 5.68
C GLU A 61 1.82 -9.48 6.19
N GLN A 62 1.28 -10.69 6.13
CA GLN A 62 -0.05 -11.00 6.65
C GLN A 62 0.04 -12.16 7.63
N ASP A 63 -0.29 -11.90 8.90
CA ASP A 63 -0.27 -12.90 9.98
C ASP A 63 1.08 -13.66 10.10
N GLY A 64 2.19 -12.94 9.95
CA GLY A 64 3.54 -13.50 9.99
C GLY A 64 3.96 -14.26 8.71
N ILE A 65 3.17 -14.14 7.63
CA ILE A 65 3.48 -14.72 6.32
C ILE A 65 3.92 -13.60 5.39
N ALA A 66 5.20 -13.64 4.99
CA ALA A 66 5.71 -12.73 3.97
C ALA A 66 5.11 -13.07 2.60
N MET A 67 4.61 -12.07 1.90
CA MET A 67 4.01 -12.18 0.58
C MET A 67 4.39 -10.98 -0.29
N GLN A 68 4.16 -11.07 -1.58
CA GLN A 68 4.48 -10.00 -2.50
C GLN A 68 3.40 -9.86 -3.57
N LEU A 69 3.12 -8.61 -3.92
CA LEU A 69 2.21 -8.26 -5.01
C LEU A 69 3.00 -7.73 -6.20
N LEU A 70 2.36 -7.74 -7.35
CA LEU A 70 2.78 -7.13 -8.60
C LEU A 70 1.77 -6.05 -8.96
N ALA A 71 2.23 -4.85 -9.24
CA ALA A 71 1.40 -3.75 -9.70
C ALA A 71 2.09 -3.02 -10.85
N LEU A 72 1.35 -2.67 -11.90
CA LEU A 72 1.81 -1.87 -13.03
C LEU A 72 0.64 -1.13 -13.67
N VAL A 73 0.96 -0.17 -14.54
CA VAL A 73 -0.02 0.51 -15.39
C VAL A 73 0.24 0.07 -16.83
N ASN A 74 -0.78 -0.39 -17.54
CA ASN A 74 -0.67 -0.78 -18.95
C ASN A 74 -0.66 0.46 -19.87
N ASP A 75 -0.47 0.21 -21.16
CA ASP A 75 -0.41 1.28 -22.19
C ASP A 75 -1.73 2.08 -22.30
N ASP A 76 -2.85 1.52 -21.85
CA ASP A 76 -4.17 2.18 -21.81
C ASP A 76 -4.37 3.01 -20.53
N GLY A 77 -3.40 3.01 -19.60
CA GLY A 77 -3.48 3.71 -18.32
C GLY A 77 -4.26 2.95 -17.24
N GLU A 78 -4.58 1.67 -17.45
CA GLU A 78 -5.28 0.84 -16.47
C GLU A 78 -4.29 0.16 -15.51
N VAL A 79 -4.62 0.15 -14.24
CA VAL A 79 -3.85 -0.57 -13.22
C VAL A 79 -4.06 -2.07 -13.37
N GLN A 80 -2.99 -2.82 -13.33
CA GLN A 80 -2.96 -4.28 -13.31
C GLN A 80 -2.35 -4.75 -12.00
N LEU A 81 -3.05 -5.66 -11.30
CA LEU A 81 -2.70 -6.16 -9.97
C LEU A 81 -2.71 -7.68 -9.94
N ALA A 82 -1.67 -8.25 -9.36
CA ALA A 82 -1.63 -9.69 -9.09
C ALA A 82 -0.78 -9.97 -7.83
N TYR A 83 -0.99 -11.10 -7.22
CA TYR A 83 -0.06 -11.66 -6.25
C TYR A 83 1.13 -12.28 -6.98
N ASN A 84 2.34 -12.04 -6.48
CA ASN A 84 3.54 -12.65 -7.04
C ASN A 84 3.64 -14.15 -6.67
N THR A 85 2.60 -14.89 -6.99
CA THR A 85 2.59 -16.35 -6.83
C THR A 85 1.96 -17.01 -8.06
N CYS A 86 2.59 -18.08 -8.53
CA CYS A 86 2.14 -18.80 -9.72
C CYS A 86 0.95 -19.72 -9.37
N GLN A 87 -0.17 -19.58 -10.09
CA GLN A 87 -1.39 -20.34 -9.82
C GLN A 87 -1.20 -21.87 -9.98
N SER A 88 -0.41 -22.30 -10.96
CA SER A 88 -0.14 -23.74 -11.17
C SER A 88 0.97 -24.30 -10.29
N CYS A 89 1.90 -23.44 -9.84
CA CYS A 89 3.03 -23.85 -9.01
C CYS A 89 2.77 -23.57 -7.52
N ALA A 90 1.56 -23.16 -7.14
CA ALA A 90 1.21 -22.81 -5.78
C ALA A 90 1.58 -23.93 -4.81
N GLY A 91 2.20 -23.54 -3.68
CA GLY A 91 2.78 -24.46 -2.71
C GLY A 91 4.26 -24.83 -2.94
N SER A 92 4.83 -24.52 -4.12
CA SER A 92 6.28 -24.59 -4.31
C SER A 92 6.99 -23.42 -3.65
N PRO A 93 8.16 -23.63 -3.01
CA PRO A 93 8.97 -22.53 -2.47
C PRO A 93 9.42 -21.50 -3.50
N TYR A 94 9.42 -21.88 -4.78
CA TYR A 94 9.87 -21.07 -5.91
C TYR A 94 8.72 -20.60 -6.80
N ALA A 95 7.48 -20.69 -6.36
CA ALA A 95 6.29 -20.29 -7.11
C ALA A 95 6.13 -18.76 -7.20
N TYR A 96 7.20 -18.04 -7.52
CA TYR A 96 7.20 -16.60 -7.71
C TYR A 96 7.76 -16.23 -9.09
N PHE A 97 7.56 -14.98 -9.48
CA PHE A 97 8.05 -14.43 -10.73
C PHE A 97 9.14 -13.40 -10.46
N GLU A 98 10.08 -13.32 -11.40
CA GLU A 98 11.03 -12.23 -11.53
C GLU A 98 10.83 -11.55 -12.88
N TYR A 99 11.05 -10.25 -12.93
CA TYR A 99 10.95 -9.48 -14.16
C TYR A 99 12.30 -9.39 -14.84
N ALA A 100 12.36 -9.82 -16.09
CA ALA A 100 13.55 -9.72 -16.91
C ALA A 100 13.16 -9.64 -18.40
N ASN A 101 13.83 -8.74 -19.12
CA ASN A 101 13.68 -8.59 -20.58
C ASN A 101 12.22 -8.39 -21.03
N GLY A 102 11.45 -7.58 -20.30
CA GLY A 102 10.07 -7.27 -20.63
C GLY A 102 9.06 -8.36 -20.27
N MET A 103 9.46 -9.40 -19.56
CA MET A 103 8.61 -10.54 -19.22
C MET A 103 8.73 -10.94 -17.74
N LEU A 104 7.67 -11.51 -17.20
CA LEU A 104 7.67 -12.20 -15.92
C LEU A 104 8.09 -13.66 -16.14
N ILE A 105 9.06 -14.14 -15.37
CA ILE A 105 9.61 -15.50 -15.45
C ILE A 105 9.32 -16.22 -14.14
N CYS A 106 8.52 -17.30 -14.22
CA CYS A 106 8.25 -18.14 -13.04
C CYS A 106 9.51 -18.89 -12.62
N GLN A 107 9.94 -18.71 -11.39
CA GLN A 107 11.18 -19.30 -10.87
C GLN A 107 11.06 -20.81 -10.59
N ASN A 108 9.84 -21.35 -10.52
CA ASN A 108 9.64 -22.77 -10.33
C ASN A 108 9.67 -23.56 -11.66
N CYS A 109 9.05 -23.05 -12.73
CA CYS A 109 8.90 -23.81 -13.98
C CYS A 109 9.59 -23.17 -15.20
N GLY A 110 10.13 -21.94 -15.06
CA GLY A 110 10.79 -21.22 -16.13
C GLY A 110 9.87 -20.64 -17.21
N ASN A 111 8.56 -20.82 -17.08
CA ASN A 111 7.60 -20.24 -18.03
C ASN A 111 7.64 -18.70 -17.98
N ARG A 112 7.41 -18.09 -19.15
CA ARG A 112 7.48 -16.64 -19.36
C ARG A 112 6.11 -16.09 -19.72
N PHE A 113 5.78 -14.90 -19.16
CA PHE A 113 4.49 -14.25 -19.35
C PHE A 113 4.70 -12.79 -19.70
N GLY A 114 3.91 -12.32 -20.65
CA GLY A 114 3.80 -10.90 -20.97
C GLY A 114 3.11 -10.14 -19.83
N LEU A 115 3.40 -8.86 -19.73
CA LEU A 115 2.80 -8.01 -18.69
C LEU A 115 1.30 -7.84 -18.88
N ASP A 116 0.79 -7.92 -20.10
CA ASP A 116 -0.65 -7.80 -20.42
C ASP A 116 -1.54 -8.84 -19.72
N SER A 117 -0.94 -9.95 -19.27
CA SER A 117 -1.68 -11.02 -18.57
C SER A 117 -1.78 -10.83 -17.05
N VAL A 118 -1.04 -9.88 -16.49
CA VAL A 118 -1.01 -9.61 -15.06
C VAL A 118 -2.41 -9.20 -14.58
N GLY A 119 -2.93 -9.92 -13.58
CA GLY A 119 -4.25 -9.66 -13.00
C GLY A 119 -5.45 -9.99 -13.90
N ARG A 120 -5.23 -10.36 -15.17
CA ARG A 120 -6.31 -10.57 -16.15
C ARG A 120 -6.59 -12.04 -16.45
N VAL A 121 -5.60 -12.90 -16.23
CA VAL A 121 -5.71 -14.34 -16.58
C VAL A 121 -5.80 -15.19 -15.34
N ALA A 122 -6.93 -15.88 -15.19
CA ALA A 122 -7.14 -16.87 -14.14
C ALA A 122 -6.69 -18.27 -14.63
N GLY A 123 -5.98 -19.00 -13.77
CA GLY A 123 -5.49 -20.35 -14.06
C GLY A 123 -4.17 -20.36 -14.81
N GLY A 124 -3.66 -21.59 -15.07
CA GLY A 124 -2.37 -21.78 -15.71
C GLY A 124 -1.18 -21.27 -14.87
N CYS A 125 -0.04 -21.11 -15.52
CA CYS A 125 1.17 -20.57 -14.86
C CYS A 125 1.20 -19.05 -14.76
N ASN A 126 0.09 -18.38 -14.60
CA ASN A 126 0.03 -16.91 -14.47
C ASN A 126 0.17 -16.47 -13.01
N PRO A 127 0.59 -15.21 -12.75
CA PRO A 127 0.44 -14.58 -11.45
C PRO A 127 -1.03 -14.64 -11.01
N LYS A 128 -1.26 -14.86 -9.71
CA LYS A 128 -2.63 -14.95 -9.18
C LYS A 128 -3.28 -13.57 -9.15
N PRO A 129 -4.41 -13.35 -9.85
CA PRO A 129 -5.10 -12.06 -9.79
C PRO A 129 -5.49 -11.67 -8.36
N VAL A 130 -5.47 -10.36 -8.07
CA VAL A 130 -6.14 -9.80 -6.90
C VAL A 130 -7.63 -9.76 -7.22
N SER A 131 -8.46 -10.33 -6.35
CA SER A 131 -9.90 -10.53 -6.61
C SER A 131 -10.77 -9.42 -6.05
N ASP A 132 -10.32 -8.78 -4.97
CA ASP A 132 -11.04 -7.72 -4.29
C ASP A 132 -10.10 -6.54 -4.01
N TYR A 133 -10.43 -5.39 -4.57
CA TYR A 133 -9.78 -4.11 -4.33
C TYR A 133 -10.72 -2.97 -4.69
N SER A 134 -10.44 -1.78 -4.20
CA SER A 134 -11.13 -0.55 -4.55
C SER A 134 -10.16 0.53 -5.00
N GLU A 135 -10.68 1.51 -5.72
CA GLU A 135 -9.98 2.76 -6.00
C GLU A 135 -10.47 3.80 -5.00
N ASP A 136 -9.55 4.37 -4.23
CA ASP A 136 -9.83 5.42 -3.26
C ASP A 136 -8.88 6.60 -3.50
N GLY A 137 -9.42 7.64 -4.12
CA GLY A 137 -8.64 8.78 -4.58
C GLY A 137 -7.56 8.38 -5.58
N ASP A 138 -6.30 8.63 -5.21
CA ASP A 138 -5.12 8.33 -6.04
C ASP A 138 -4.46 6.99 -5.67
N ALA A 139 -5.13 6.15 -4.90
CA ALA A 139 -4.61 4.86 -4.44
C ALA A 139 -5.53 3.69 -4.79
N ILE A 140 -4.92 2.52 -5.00
CA ILE A 140 -5.60 1.23 -4.99
C ILE A 140 -5.54 0.68 -3.56
N VAL A 141 -6.68 0.27 -3.03
CA VAL A 141 -6.79 -0.30 -1.67
C VAL A 141 -7.19 -1.77 -1.76
N ILE A 142 -6.35 -2.64 -1.24
CA ILE A 142 -6.60 -4.08 -1.13
C ILE A 142 -6.92 -4.38 0.34
N PRO A 143 -8.14 -4.83 0.67
CA PRO A 143 -8.54 -5.03 2.05
C PRO A 143 -7.76 -6.17 2.72
N THR A 144 -7.54 -6.06 4.04
CA THR A 144 -6.87 -7.09 4.84
C THR A 144 -7.52 -8.48 4.67
N SER A 145 -8.83 -8.54 4.49
CA SER A 145 -9.56 -9.79 4.25
C SER A 145 -9.13 -10.50 2.97
N GLU A 146 -8.89 -9.76 1.89
CA GLU A 146 -8.39 -10.30 0.62
C GLU A 146 -6.95 -10.81 0.79
N LEU A 147 -6.08 -10.00 1.42
CA LEU A 147 -4.69 -10.36 1.70
C LEU A 147 -4.61 -11.63 2.56
N ALA A 148 -5.41 -11.73 3.62
CA ALA A 148 -5.48 -12.89 4.50
C ALA A 148 -5.97 -14.16 3.78
N SER A 149 -6.91 -14.02 2.83
CA SER A 149 -7.42 -15.14 2.04
C SER A 149 -6.35 -15.82 1.19
N VAL A 150 -5.35 -15.06 0.73
CA VAL A 150 -4.30 -15.51 -0.18
C VAL A 150 -2.99 -15.84 0.54
N ALA A 151 -2.75 -15.29 1.73
CA ALA A 151 -1.54 -15.52 2.51
C ALA A 151 -1.11 -17.02 2.63
N PRO A 152 -2.03 -18.00 2.77
CA PRO A 152 -1.65 -19.41 2.81
C PRO A 152 -0.86 -19.90 1.58
N ALA A 153 -1.01 -19.29 0.41
CA ALA A 153 -0.26 -19.65 -0.79
C ALA A 153 1.24 -19.31 -0.71
N PHE A 154 1.61 -18.43 0.23
CA PHE A 154 2.98 -17.97 0.44
C PHE A 154 3.72 -18.69 1.57
N LYS A 155 3.08 -19.57 2.33
CA LYS A 155 3.67 -20.25 3.51
C LYS A 155 4.99 -20.96 3.24
N THR A 156 5.19 -21.43 2.03
CA THR A 156 6.38 -22.20 1.64
C THR A 156 7.41 -21.38 0.88
N TRP A 157 7.11 -20.12 0.62
CA TRP A 157 7.96 -19.23 -0.19
C TRP A 157 9.38 -19.12 0.36
N LYS A 158 10.36 -19.09 -0.55
CA LYS A 158 11.78 -18.89 -0.26
C LYS A 158 12.38 -17.75 -1.09
N LYS A 159 11.59 -16.72 -1.35
CA LYS A 159 12.07 -15.52 -2.04
C LYS A 159 12.84 -14.61 -1.09
N PHE A 160 12.48 -14.62 0.17
CA PHE A 160 13.12 -13.88 1.25
C PHE A 160 13.96 -14.79 2.14
#